data_71413833b71d37adb9ec011b1c2063f6
#
_entry.id   71413833b71d37adb9ec011b1c2063f6
#
_cell.length_a   1.000
_cell.length_b   1.000
_cell.length_c   1.000
_cell.angle_alpha   90.00
_cell.angle_beta   90.00
_cell.angle_gamma   90.00
#
_symmetry.space_group_name_H-M   'P 1'
#
loop_
_entity.id
_entity.type
_entity.pdbx_description
1 polymer ?
#
loop_
_entity_poly.entity_id
_entity_poly.type
_entity_poly.pdbx_seq_one_letter_code
_entity_poly.pdbx_strand_id
1 'polypeptide(L)'
;MSESIAGTGRRLDVHPGRKQEVTTLELLFDLVYVFALAQLSEHLLKNLDWRGVFETLVLLLAVFCVWSLTVYDSTTVLIRSRAVYPVVVAAMLVSLVMNTAIGGAFGGSPWMFVVPMLVLQFGRTFVARRMDVYEALRRQRTAVAIWLGFSSLLWVAGCFASREQRLWLWLAAALIDLAGRWIRCCRCAATSTTCASR
;
A
#
# COMPACT_ATOMS: atom_id res chain seq x y z
N MET A 1 -69.50 -19.49 3.14
CA MET A 1 -68.23 -20.24 3.25
C MET A 1 -67.24 -19.50 2.38
N SER A 2 -66.56 -18.55 2.96
CA SER A 2 -65.61 -17.66 2.27
C SER A 2 -64.25 -17.78 2.98
N GLU A 3 -63.33 -18.50 2.36
CA GLU A 3 -61.95 -18.60 2.85
C GLU A 3 -61.15 -17.40 2.39
N SER A 4 -60.71 -16.62 3.37
CA SER A 4 -59.85 -15.48 3.22
C SER A 4 -58.40 -15.95 3.05
N ILE A 5 -57.85 -15.80 1.84
CA ILE A 5 -56.44 -16.01 1.57
C ILE A 5 -55.68 -14.75 1.96
N ALA A 6 -55.16 -14.73 3.19
CA ALA A 6 -54.22 -13.69 3.63
C ALA A 6 -52.84 -13.92 3.00
N GLY A 7 -52.58 -13.22 1.92
CA GLY A 7 -51.25 -13.18 1.29
C GLY A 7 -50.25 -12.47 2.21
N THR A 8 -49.32 -13.24 2.77
CA THR A 8 -48.18 -12.73 3.52
C THR A 8 -47.20 -12.05 2.56
N GLY A 9 -47.42 -10.79 2.29
CA GLY A 9 -46.49 -9.92 1.59
C GLY A 9 -45.23 -9.75 2.43
N ARG A 10 -44.24 -10.58 2.19
CA ARG A 10 -42.88 -10.40 2.69
C ARG A 10 -42.34 -9.11 2.09
N ARG A 11 -42.52 -8.00 2.81
CA ARG A 11 -41.80 -6.77 2.50
C ARG A 11 -40.34 -7.11 2.55
N LEU A 12 -39.71 -7.13 1.38
CA LEU A 12 -38.27 -7.02 1.26
C LEU A 12 -37.93 -5.63 1.81
N ASP A 13 -37.53 -5.58 3.07
CA ASP A 13 -36.87 -4.42 3.63
C ASP A 13 -35.58 -4.19 2.82
N VAL A 14 -35.74 -3.45 1.73
CA VAL A 14 -34.64 -2.82 1.04
C VAL A 14 -34.07 -1.83 2.06
N HIS A 15 -33.06 -2.28 2.79
CA HIS A 15 -32.26 -1.38 3.61
C HIS A 15 -31.81 -0.25 2.66
N PRO A 16 -32.24 1.01 2.93
CA PRO A 16 -31.75 2.14 2.15
C PRO A 16 -30.23 2.12 2.25
N GLY A 17 -29.58 1.99 1.09
CA GLY A 17 -28.15 1.79 0.98
C GLY A 17 -27.44 2.70 1.98
N ARG A 18 -26.66 2.09 2.86
CA ARG A 18 -25.73 2.76 3.74
C ARG A 18 -24.92 3.66 2.82
N LYS A 19 -25.26 4.96 2.78
CA LYS A 19 -24.45 5.96 2.08
C LYS A 19 -23.07 5.76 2.62
N GLN A 20 -22.19 5.29 1.77
CA GLN A 20 -20.78 5.12 2.09
C GLN A 20 -20.26 6.55 2.25
N GLU A 21 -20.38 7.07 3.46
CA GLU A 21 -19.77 8.35 3.79
C GLU A 21 -18.27 8.14 3.57
N VAL A 22 -17.76 8.84 2.56
CA VAL A 22 -16.33 8.90 2.28
C VAL A 22 -15.66 9.28 3.59
N THR A 23 -14.94 8.35 4.16
CA THR A 23 -14.35 8.54 5.48
C THR A 23 -13.33 9.66 5.37
N THR A 24 -13.30 10.59 6.31
CA THR A 24 -12.30 11.67 6.38
C THR A 24 -10.86 11.13 6.19
N LEU A 25 -10.63 9.88 6.57
CA LEU A 25 -9.38 9.16 6.34
C LEU A 25 -9.08 8.91 4.86
N GLU A 26 -10.08 8.58 4.04
CA GLU A 26 -9.87 8.37 2.61
C GLU A 26 -9.45 9.67 1.93
N LEU A 27 -10.10 10.79 2.29
CA LEU A 27 -9.71 12.10 1.79
C LEU A 27 -8.31 12.52 2.23
N LEU A 28 -7.95 12.26 3.49
CA LEU A 28 -6.59 12.55 3.98
C LEU A 28 -5.56 11.69 3.26
N PHE A 29 -5.90 10.44 2.96
CA PHE A 29 -5.03 9.51 2.27
C PHE A 29 -4.74 9.96 0.83
N ASP A 30 -5.78 10.39 0.11
CA ASP A 30 -5.65 10.94 -1.24
C ASP A 30 -4.82 12.22 -1.25
N LEU A 31 -4.98 13.07 -0.23
CA LEU A 31 -4.20 14.30 -0.09
C LEU A 31 -2.70 14.00 0.08
N VAL A 32 -2.33 13.00 0.87
CA VAL A 32 -0.94 12.57 1.06
C VAL A 32 -0.34 12.07 -0.25
N TYR A 33 -1.11 11.36 -1.07
CA TYR A 33 -0.66 10.89 -2.37
C TYR A 33 -0.50 12.02 -3.39
N VAL A 34 -1.44 12.95 -3.44
CA VAL A 34 -1.34 14.15 -4.29
C VAL A 34 -0.11 14.99 -3.91
N PHE A 35 0.18 15.13 -2.62
CA PHE A 35 1.38 15.80 -2.14
C PHE A 35 2.66 15.09 -2.64
N ALA A 36 2.69 13.76 -2.61
CA ALA A 36 3.81 12.99 -3.17
C ALA A 36 4.02 13.27 -4.66
N LEU A 37 2.93 13.32 -5.45
CA LEU A 37 3.00 13.63 -6.88
C LEU A 37 3.52 15.05 -7.12
N ALA A 38 3.13 16.02 -6.30
CA ALA A 38 3.64 17.39 -6.39
C ALA A 38 5.17 17.44 -6.14
N GLN A 39 5.65 16.73 -5.11
CA GLN A 39 7.10 16.63 -4.82
C GLN A 39 7.87 15.92 -5.93
N LEU A 40 7.30 14.88 -6.54
CA LEU A 40 7.89 14.18 -7.67
C LEU A 40 7.96 15.08 -8.91
N SER A 41 6.91 15.85 -9.18
CA SER A 41 6.89 16.82 -10.28
C SER A 41 7.95 17.91 -10.09
N GLU A 42 8.11 18.42 -8.87
CA GLU A 42 9.15 19.39 -8.54
C GLU A 42 10.56 18.80 -8.71
N HIS A 43 10.77 17.55 -8.28
CA HIS A 43 12.04 16.85 -8.47
C HIS A 43 12.38 16.68 -9.95
N LEU A 44 11.40 16.30 -10.78
CA LEU A 44 11.55 16.15 -12.22
C LEU A 44 11.90 17.49 -12.88
N LEU A 45 11.20 18.57 -12.53
CA LEU A 45 11.45 19.91 -13.10
C LEU A 45 12.84 20.42 -12.77
N LYS A 46 13.40 20.07 -11.63
CA LYS A 46 14.78 20.41 -11.25
C LYS A 46 15.86 19.60 -11.98
N ASN A 47 15.49 18.42 -12.49
CA ASN A 47 16.39 17.48 -13.13
C ASN A 47 15.79 17.00 -14.46
N LEU A 48 15.75 17.87 -15.47
CA LEU A 48 15.15 17.59 -16.80
C LEU A 48 16.04 16.74 -17.72
N ASP A 49 16.98 16.01 -17.16
CA ASP A 49 17.81 15.04 -17.88
C ASP A 49 17.17 13.66 -17.89
N TRP A 50 17.54 12.81 -18.82
CA TRP A 50 17.11 11.40 -18.87
C TRP A 50 17.30 10.68 -17.54
N ARG A 51 18.37 11.00 -16.84
CA ARG A 51 18.64 10.46 -15.51
C ARG A 51 17.61 10.90 -14.48
N GLY A 52 17.25 12.18 -14.45
CA GLY A 52 16.22 12.72 -13.56
C GLY A 52 14.85 12.09 -13.81
N VAL A 53 14.53 11.77 -15.08
CA VAL A 53 13.32 11.04 -15.44
C VAL A 53 13.32 9.64 -14.80
N PHE A 54 14.44 8.89 -14.91
CA PHE A 54 14.55 7.56 -14.31
C PHE A 54 14.56 7.63 -12.78
N GLU A 55 15.24 8.60 -12.17
CA GLU A 55 15.22 8.82 -10.72
C GLU A 55 13.78 9.08 -10.24
N THR A 56 13.05 9.96 -10.95
CA THR A 56 11.65 10.26 -10.63
C THR A 56 10.74 9.04 -10.81
N LEU A 57 10.96 8.24 -11.85
CA LEU A 57 10.20 7.00 -12.10
C LEU A 57 10.40 6.00 -10.96
N VAL A 58 11.62 5.82 -10.48
CA VAL A 58 11.93 4.91 -9.36
C VAL A 58 11.24 5.37 -8.08
N LEU A 59 11.29 6.68 -7.78
CA LEU A 59 10.61 7.26 -6.63
C LEU A 59 9.08 7.15 -6.76
N LEU A 60 8.54 7.38 -7.95
CA LEU A 60 7.11 7.20 -8.23
C LEU A 60 6.68 5.76 -7.99
N LEU A 61 7.44 4.76 -8.46
CA LEU A 61 7.17 3.35 -8.22
C LEU A 61 7.22 3.03 -6.73
N ALA A 62 8.20 3.56 -5.99
CA ALA A 62 8.31 3.38 -4.55
C ALA A 62 7.08 3.93 -3.81
N VAL A 63 6.71 5.19 -4.08
CA VAL A 63 5.53 5.85 -3.50
C VAL A 63 4.26 5.09 -3.85
N PHE A 64 4.08 4.73 -5.12
CA PHE A 64 2.93 3.93 -5.58
C PHE A 64 2.87 2.57 -4.87
N CYS A 65 4.03 1.96 -4.66
CA CYS A 65 4.16 0.73 -3.92
C CYS A 65 3.68 0.87 -2.47
N VAL A 66 4.11 1.87 -1.75
CA VAL A 66 3.67 2.13 -0.38
C VAL A 66 2.19 2.48 -0.34
N TRP A 67 1.74 3.38 -1.21
CA TRP A 67 0.36 3.84 -1.28
C TRP A 67 -0.63 2.70 -1.53
N SER A 68 -0.44 1.93 -2.58
CA SER A 68 -1.38 0.86 -2.93
C SER A 68 -1.46 -0.25 -1.87
N LEU A 69 -0.38 -0.48 -1.13
CA LEU A 69 -0.41 -1.40 -0.01
C LEU A 69 -1.18 -0.83 1.18
N THR A 70 -1.07 0.46 1.45
CA THR A 70 -1.79 1.12 2.55
C THR A 70 -3.29 1.18 2.25
N VAL A 71 -3.68 1.44 0.99
CA VAL A 71 -5.10 1.37 0.56
C VAL A 71 -5.66 -0.04 0.78
N TYR A 72 -4.94 -1.06 0.36
CA TYR A 72 -5.39 -2.45 0.54
C TYR A 72 -5.58 -2.82 2.01
N ASP A 73 -4.65 -2.41 2.87
CA ASP A 73 -4.75 -2.68 4.31
C ASP A 73 -5.88 -1.87 4.96
N SER A 74 -6.09 -0.61 4.56
CA SER A 74 -7.15 0.22 5.11
C SER A 74 -8.54 -0.33 4.79
N THR A 75 -8.76 -0.82 3.57
CA THR A 75 -10.04 -1.40 3.18
C THR A 75 -10.35 -2.73 3.86
N THR A 76 -9.32 -3.53 4.15
CA THR A 76 -9.52 -4.86 4.76
C THR A 76 -9.56 -4.84 6.29
N VAL A 77 -8.84 -3.94 6.93
CA VAL A 77 -8.64 -3.93 8.39
C VAL A 77 -9.51 -2.90 9.10
N LEU A 78 -9.76 -1.73 8.50
CA LEU A 78 -10.63 -0.68 9.06
C LEU A 78 -12.09 -1.15 9.25
N ILE A 79 -12.56 -2.04 8.38
CA ILE A 79 -13.93 -2.60 8.49
C ILE A 79 -14.08 -3.43 9.77
N ARG A 80 -12.98 -3.89 10.37
CA ARG A 80 -13.01 -4.90 11.43
C ARG A 80 -12.72 -4.40 12.85
N SER A 81 -12.03 -3.26 13.03
CA SER A 81 -11.71 -2.77 14.38
C SER A 81 -11.36 -1.28 14.43
N ARG A 82 -12.04 -0.54 15.32
CA ARG A 82 -11.71 0.87 15.62
C ARG A 82 -10.29 1.05 16.19
N ALA A 83 -9.67 0.00 16.74
CA ALA A 83 -8.32 0.04 17.26
C ALA A 83 -7.24 0.26 16.20
N VAL A 84 -7.57 0.09 14.91
CA VAL A 84 -6.63 0.26 13.78
C VAL A 84 -6.53 1.72 13.32
N TYR A 85 -7.52 2.53 13.65
CA TYR A 85 -7.56 3.94 13.26
C TYR A 85 -6.27 4.72 13.57
N PRO A 86 -5.71 4.70 14.80
CA PRO A 86 -4.47 5.40 15.10
C PRO A 86 -3.27 4.88 14.31
N VAL A 87 -3.25 3.60 13.95
CA VAL A 87 -2.16 3.01 13.15
C VAL A 87 -2.19 3.55 11.72
N VAL A 88 -3.37 3.70 11.14
CA VAL A 88 -3.52 4.27 9.79
C VAL A 88 -3.11 5.74 9.78
N VAL A 89 -3.54 6.51 10.78
CA VAL A 89 -3.14 7.92 10.92
C VAL A 89 -1.61 8.05 11.09
N ALA A 90 -1.00 7.20 11.92
CA ALA A 90 0.44 7.17 12.07
C ALA A 90 1.16 6.84 10.75
N ALA A 91 0.64 5.87 9.99
CA ALA A 91 1.18 5.54 8.67
C ALA A 91 1.09 6.71 7.68
N MET A 92 0.01 7.49 7.71
CA MET A 92 -0.14 8.69 6.89
C MET A 92 0.88 9.76 7.27
N LEU A 93 1.12 10.00 8.57
CA LEU A 93 2.13 10.96 9.02
C LEU A 93 3.54 10.53 8.60
N VAL A 94 3.87 9.25 8.72
CA VAL A 94 5.16 8.71 8.24
C VAL A 94 5.28 8.85 6.72
N SER A 95 4.20 8.65 5.97
CA SER A 95 4.18 8.85 4.52
C SER A 95 4.42 10.32 4.13
N LEU A 96 3.88 11.28 4.89
CA LEU A 96 4.16 12.69 4.69
C LEU A 96 5.65 13.00 4.87
N VAL A 97 6.27 12.49 5.94
CA VAL A 97 7.72 12.64 6.16
C VAL A 97 8.52 12.04 5.01
N MET A 98 8.14 10.85 4.54
CA MET A 98 8.77 10.22 3.38
C MET A 98 8.68 11.11 2.13
N ASN A 99 7.51 11.70 1.88
CA ASN A 99 7.27 12.54 0.70
C ASN A 99 8.11 13.82 0.71
N THR A 100 8.32 14.45 1.87
CA THR A 100 9.22 15.63 1.98
C THR A 100 10.66 15.29 1.65
N ALA A 101 11.07 14.04 1.83
CA ALA A 101 12.44 13.57 1.56
C ALA A 101 12.70 13.23 0.08
N ILE A 102 11.68 13.26 -0.80
CA ILE A 102 11.80 12.91 -2.23
C ILE A 102 12.90 13.73 -2.91
N GLY A 103 12.92 15.05 -2.70
CA GLY A 103 13.91 15.94 -3.33
C GLY A 103 15.36 15.65 -2.96
N GLY A 104 15.59 15.05 -1.78
CA GLY A 104 16.92 14.69 -1.26
C GLY A 104 17.32 13.21 -1.46
N ALA A 105 16.44 12.37 -1.98
CA ALA A 105 16.60 10.91 -2.01
C ALA A 105 17.83 10.46 -2.83
N PHE A 106 18.06 11.05 -3.99
CA PHE A 106 19.25 10.83 -4.81
C PHE A 106 20.41 11.79 -4.51
N GLY A 107 20.18 12.79 -3.65
CA GLY A 107 21.17 13.77 -3.20
C GLY A 107 21.90 13.35 -1.93
N GLY A 108 21.99 14.29 -0.97
CA GLY A 108 22.80 14.14 0.25
C GLY A 108 22.22 13.25 1.35
N SER A 109 20.91 12.94 1.32
CA SER A 109 20.26 12.27 2.46
C SER A 109 19.29 11.15 2.04
N PRO A 110 19.75 10.07 1.41
CA PRO A 110 18.92 8.94 0.99
C PRO A 110 18.16 8.28 2.16
N TRP A 111 18.74 8.30 3.34
CA TRP A 111 18.14 7.72 4.54
C TRP A 111 16.81 8.37 4.94
N MET A 112 16.65 9.67 4.69
CA MET A 112 15.40 10.37 5.00
C MET A 112 14.21 9.84 4.20
N PHE A 113 14.45 9.25 3.03
CA PHE A 113 13.43 8.59 2.21
C PHE A 113 13.27 7.11 2.60
N VAL A 114 14.39 6.37 2.74
CA VAL A 114 14.36 4.92 2.93
C VAL A 114 13.88 4.53 4.33
N VAL A 115 14.26 5.26 5.38
CA VAL A 115 13.85 4.91 6.76
C VAL A 115 12.32 4.97 6.95
N PRO A 116 11.62 6.06 6.61
CA PRO A 116 10.16 6.08 6.69
C PRO A 116 9.50 5.00 5.82
N MET A 117 10.05 4.74 4.63
CA MET A 117 9.54 3.70 3.75
C MET A 117 9.65 2.31 4.41
N LEU A 118 10.78 1.98 5.04
CA LEU A 118 10.96 0.73 5.77
C LEU A 118 10.03 0.64 6.98
N VAL A 119 9.87 1.74 7.72
CA VAL A 119 8.92 1.81 8.84
C VAL A 119 7.51 1.49 8.38
N LEU A 120 7.08 2.00 7.24
CA LEU A 120 5.77 1.70 6.66
C LEU A 120 5.66 0.22 6.24
N GLN A 121 6.68 -0.35 5.61
CA GLN A 121 6.67 -1.74 5.17
C GLN A 121 6.65 -2.72 6.34
N PHE A 122 7.52 -2.53 7.33
CA PHE A 122 7.63 -3.42 8.49
C PHE A 122 6.53 -3.18 9.52
N GLY A 123 6.14 -1.93 9.76
CA GLY A 123 5.06 -1.55 10.67
C GLY A 123 3.76 -2.26 10.31
N ARG A 124 3.41 -2.29 9.03
CA ARG A 124 2.24 -3.01 8.53
C ARG A 124 2.34 -4.52 8.74
N THR A 125 3.49 -5.10 8.43
CA THR A 125 3.73 -6.54 8.63
C THR A 125 3.60 -6.90 10.11
N PHE A 126 4.07 -6.04 11.00
CA PHE A 126 3.96 -6.21 12.45
C PHE A 126 2.51 -6.12 12.92
N VAL A 127 1.76 -5.10 12.50
CA VAL A 127 0.34 -4.93 12.85
C VAL A 127 -0.49 -6.12 12.34
N ALA A 128 -0.27 -6.55 11.11
CA ALA A 128 -0.95 -7.69 10.53
C ALA A 128 -0.68 -9.01 11.28
N ARG A 129 0.50 -9.15 11.89
CA ARG A 129 0.83 -10.30 12.76
C ARG A 129 0.13 -10.24 14.11
N ARG A 130 -0.01 -9.04 14.69
CA ARG A 130 -0.65 -8.86 16.00
C ARG A 130 -2.17 -9.07 15.97
N MET A 131 -2.79 -8.86 14.83
CA MET A 131 -4.25 -8.90 14.72
C MET A 131 -4.82 -10.29 14.43
N ASP A 132 -4.05 -11.36 14.42
CA ASP A 132 -4.43 -12.78 14.29
C ASP A 132 -5.59 -13.10 13.31
N VAL A 133 -5.67 -12.33 12.23
CA VAL A 133 -6.87 -12.28 11.40
C VAL A 133 -7.10 -13.55 10.58
N TYR A 134 -6.08 -14.37 10.29
CA TYR A 134 -6.25 -15.62 9.55
C TYR A 134 -5.09 -16.61 9.75
N GLU A 135 -5.33 -17.69 10.47
CA GLU A 135 -4.39 -18.83 10.58
C GLU A 135 -4.11 -19.48 9.21
N ALA A 136 -5.11 -19.53 8.33
CA ALA A 136 -4.99 -20.08 6.98
C ALA A 136 -3.98 -19.31 6.08
N LEU A 137 -3.69 -18.04 6.37
CA LEU A 137 -2.77 -17.19 5.62
C LEU A 137 -1.33 -17.18 6.15
N ARG A 138 -1.02 -17.95 7.21
CA ARG A 138 0.31 -17.96 7.86
C ARG A 138 1.44 -18.33 6.90
N ARG A 139 1.26 -19.32 6.04
CA ARG A 139 2.24 -19.71 5.01
C ARG A 139 2.49 -18.60 3.98
N GLN A 140 1.44 -17.92 3.55
CA GLN A 140 1.53 -16.83 2.58
C GLN A 140 2.23 -15.60 3.19
N ARG A 141 2.03 -15.34 4.48
CA ARG A 141 2.68 -14.24 5.22
C ARG A 141 4.19 -14.40 5.35
N THR A 142 4.67 -15.62 5.56
CA THR A 142 6.12 -15.89 5.65
C THR A 142 6.81 -15.61 4.32
N ALA A 143 6.23 -16.05 3.21
CA ALA A 143 6.76 -15.77 1.88
C ALA A 143 6.79 -14.26 1.59
N VAL A 144 5.73 -13.52 1.98
CA VAL A 144 5.67 -12.07 1.85
C VAL A 144 6.75 -11.38 2.71
N ALA A 145 6.95 -11.84 3.94
CA ALA A 145 7.96 -11.26 4.83
C ALA A 145 9.39 -11.47 4.31
N ILE A 146 9.69 -12.64 3.76
CA ILE A 146 10.98 -12.94 3.11
C ILE A 146 11.18 -12.03 1.90
N TRP A 147 10.16 -11.89 1.07
CA TRP A 147 10.20 -11.06 -0.12
C TRP A 147 10.43 -9.57 0.21
N LEU A 148 9.69 -9.06 1.19
CA LEU A 148 9.87 -7.69 1.68
C LEU A 148 11.24 -7.51 2.34
N GLY A 149 11.76 -8.52 3.05
CA GLY A 149 13.09 -8.49 3.63
C GLY A 149 14.17 -8.35 2.56
N PHE A 150 14.07 -9.13 1.48
CA PHE A 150 15.01 -9.05 0.36
C PHE A 150 14.95 -7.69 -0.36
N SER A 151 13.76 -7.18 -0.64
CA SER A 151 13.60 -5.84 -1.21
C SER A 151 14.16 -4.76 -0.29
N SER A 152 13.93 -4.85 1.02
CA SER A 152 14.46 -3.89 2.00
C SER A 152 15.99 -3.85 2.02
N LEU A 153 16.66 -4.99 1.85
CA LEU A 153 18.12 -5.05 1.75
C LEU A 153 18.64 -4.26 0.55
N LEU A 154 17.95 -4.34 -0.60
CA LEU A 154 18.32 -3.57 -1.79
C LEU A 154 18.11 -2.07 -1.59
N TRP A 155 17.02 -1.67 -0.91
CA TRP A 155 16.79 -0.27 -0.57
C TRP A 155 17.87 0.29 0.35
N VAL A 156 18.26 -0.47 1.38
CA VAL A 156 19.35 -0.11 2.31
C VAL A 156 20.71 -0.10 1.61
N ALA A 157 21.00 -1.12 0.80
CA ALA A 157 22.26 -1.18 0.04
C ALA A 157 22.42 0.04 -0.89
N GLY A 158 21.32 0.50 -1.50
CA GLY A 158 21.33 1.71 -2.31
C GLY A 158 21.69 2.98 -1.53
N CYS A 159 21.47 3.04 -0.21
CA CYS A 159 21.88 4.19 0.59
C CYS A 159 23.39 4.33 0.71
N PHE A 160 24.12 3.21 0.69
CA PHE A 160 25.59 3.19 0.76
C PHE A 160 26.24 3.27 -0.62
N ALA A 161 25.47 3.06 -1.69
CA ALA A 161 25.98 3.03 -3.05
C ALA A 161 26.17 4.45 -3.62
N SER A 162 27.01 4.57 -4.65
CA SER A 162 27.14 5.78 -5.44
C SER A 162 25.79 6.14 -6.12
N ARG A 163 25.62 7.40 -6.52
CA ARG A 163 24.34 7.87 -7.11
C ARG A 163 23.89 7.03 -8.31
N GLU A 164 24.82 6.52 -9.13
CA GLU A 164 24.49 5.68 -10.28
C GLU A 164 24.06 4.27 -9.88
N GLN A 165 24.82 3.66 -8.98
CA GLN A 165 24.52 2.33 -8.47
C GLN A 165 23.21 2.34 -7.67
N ARG A 166 22.92 3.41 -6.94
CA ARG A 166 21.68 3.63 -6.20
C ARG A 166 20.46 3.55 -7.10
N LEU A 167 20.53 4.20 -8.28
CA LEU A 167 19.44 4.17 -9.25
C LEU A 167 19.06 2.74 -9.64
N TRP A 168 20.08 1.92 -10.00
CA TRP A 168 19.86 0.55 -10.43
C TRP A 168 19.38 -0.37 -9.28
N LEU A 169 19.96 -0.19 -8.09
CA LEU A 169 19.56 -0.97 -6.91
C LEU A 169 18.12 -0.65 -6.49
N TRP A 170 17.73 0.62 -6.49
CA TRP A 170 16.38 1.04 -6.14
C TRP A 170 15.38 0.68 -7.23
N LEU A 171 15.78 0.74 -8.50
CA LEU A 171 14.94 0.23 -9.59
C LEU A 171 14.67 -1.27 -9.44
N ALA A 172 15.71 -2.06 -9.18
CA ALA A 172 15.58 -3.49 -8.93
C ALA A 172 14.67 -3.77 -7.71
N ALA A 173 14.86 -3.05 -6.61
CA ALA A 173 14.02 -3.16 -5.42
C ALA A 173 12.54 -2.84 -5.71
N ALA A 174 12.26 -1.75 -6.43
CA ALA A 174 10.91 -1.35 -6.81
C ALA A 174 10.24 -2.38 -7.73
N LEU A 175 10.98 -2.94 -8.69
CA LEU A 175 10.46 -4.00 -9.57
C LEU A 175 10.17 -5.29 -8.80
N ILE A 176 11.02 -5.64 -7.84
CA ILE A 176 10.81 -6.78 -6.95
C ILE A 176 9.54 -6.56 -6.12
N ASP A 177 9.36 -5.38 -5.53
CA ASP A 177 8.15 -5.04 -4.77
C ASP A 177 6.89 -5.12 -5.64
N LEU A 178 6.96 -4.71 -6.90
CA LEU A 178 5.87 -4.77 -7.86
C LEU A 178 5.56 -6.22 -8.26
N ALA A 179 6.58 -7.03 -8.56
CA ALA A 179 6.44 -8.44 -8.92
C ALA A 179 5.83 -9.26 -7.78
N GLY A 180 6.22 -9.01 -6.54
CA GLY A 180 5.64 -9.66 -5.36
C GLY A 180 4.15 -9.39 -5.19
N ARG A 181 3.64 -8.28 -5.73
CA ARG A 181 2.19 -7.96 -5.75
C ARG A 181 1.46 -8.68 -6.84
N TRP A 182 2.04 -8.68 -8.04
CA TRP A 182 1.45 -9.37 -9.19
C TRP A 182 1.22 -10.84 -8.88
N ILE A 183 2.21 -11.52 -8.31
CA ILE A 183 2.13 -12.93 -7.91
C ILE A 183 1.01 -13.16 -6.87
N ARG A 184 0.79 -12.22 -5.95
CA ARG A 184 -0.29 -12.32 -4.96
C ARG A 184 -1.66 -12.15 -5.59
N CYS A 185 -1.81 -11.19 -6.48
CA CYS A 185 -3.06 -10.94 -7.19
C CYS A 185 -3.48 -12.14 -8.05
N CYS A 186 -2.55 -12.72 -8.81
CA CYS A 186 -2.81 -13.91 -9.62
C CYS A 186 -3.18 -15.14 -8.77
N ARG A 187 -2.57 -15.34 -7.60
CA ARG A 187 -2.93 -16.46 -6.71
C ARG A 187 -4.32 -16.30 -6.10
N CYS A 188 -4.73 -15.10 -5.74
CA CYS A 188 -6.09 -14.85 -5.25
C CYS A 188 -7.13 -15.09 -6.33
N ALA A 189 -6.86 -14.70 -7.57
CA ALA A 189 -7.75 -14.95 -8.71
C ALA A 189 -7.90 -16.47 -9.00
N ALA A 190 -6.81 -17.21 -8.93
CA ALA A 190 -6.82 -18.67 -9.17
C ALA A 190 -7.60 -19.45 -8.10
N THR A 191 -7.58 -19.00 -6.84
CA THR A 191 -8.35 -19.66 -5.76
C THR A 191 -9.84 -19.35 -5.82
N SER A 192 -10.23 -18.17 -6.33
CA SER A 192 -11.66 -17.83 -6.49
C SER A 192 -12.34 -18.61 -7.62
N THR A 193 -11.63 -18.93 -8.70
CA THR A 193 -12.15 -19.76 -9.79
C THR A 193 -12.36 -21.23 -9.38
N THR A 194 -11.54 -21.75 -8.47
CA THR A 194 -11.68 -23.14 -7.99
C THR A 194 -12.85 -23.32 -7.00
N CYS A 195 -13.27 -22.24 -6.30
CA CYS A 195 -14.47 -22.27 -5.45
C CYS A 195 -15.80 -22.14 -6.22
N ALA A 196 -15.77 -21.56 -7.42
CA ALA A 196 -16.98 -21.40 -8.23
C ALA A 196 -17.34 -22.66 -9.07
N SER A 197 -16.44 -23.64 -9.13
CA SER A 197 -16.63 -24.88 -9.88
C SER A 197 -17.01 -26.12 -9.01
N ARG A 198 -17.29 -25.92 -7.74
CA ARG A 198 -17.82 -26.95 -6.81
C ARG A 198 -19.15 -26.50 -6.23
#